data_d3805a109aaaf3d0a79634505d2f9300
#
_entry.id   d3805a109aaaf3d0a79634505d2f9300
#
_cell.length_a   1.000
_cell.length_b   1.000
_cell.length_c   1.000
_cell.angle_alpha   90.00
_cell.angle_beta   90.00
_cell.angle_gamma   90.00
#
_symmetry.space_group_name_H-M   'P 1'
#
loop_
_entity.id
_entity.type
_entity.pdbx_description
1 polymer ?
#
loop_
_entity_poly.entity_id
_entity_poly.type
_entity_poly.pdbx_seq_one_letter_code
_entity_poly.pdbx_strand_id
1 'polypeptide(L)'
;MSDNCLAWLKLNEFSLPITNSAHQWTAFLKDAKKALGHDKWPHDCLRHSYCSYALRKYESAGKVAMNAGHSEGTLYKHYLKAVTKAEAEAFWKIFPEETLKAAA
;
A
#
# COMPACT_ATOMS: atom_id res chain seq x y z
N MET A 1 9.55 6.80 -2.36
CA MET A 1 8.50 5.98 -2.98
C MET A 1 9.11 4.68 -3.50
N SER A 2 8.44 3.56 -3.29
CA SER A 2 8.93 2.27 -3.79
C SER A 2 8.84 2.16 -5.32
N ASP A 3 9.68 1.32 -5.91
CA ASP A 3 9.73 1.17 -7.37
C ASP A 3 8.41 0.62 -7.92
N ASN A 4 7.81 -0.34 -7.26
CA ASN A 4 6.52 -0.89 -7.70
C ASN A 4 5.39 0.14 -7.60
N CYS A 5 5.34 0.93 -6.54
CA CYS A 5 4.36 2.01 -6.40
C CYS A 5 4.51 3.02 -7.54
N LEU A 6 5.73 3.43 -7.84
CA LEU A 6 6.00 4.36 -8.93
C LEU A 6 5.57 3.77 -10.28
N ALA A 7 5.80 2.49 -10.52
CA ALA A 7 5.38 1.81 -11.75
C ALA A 7 3.85 1.84 -11.92
N TRP A 8 3.11 1.58 -10.84
CA TRP A 8 1.64 1.65 -10.88
C TRP A 8 1.13 3.07 -11.13
N LEU A 9 1.77 4.08 -10.52
CA LEU A 9 1.39 5.48 -10.73
C LEU A 9 1.65 5.93 -12.15
N LYS A 10 2.75 5.51 -12.77
CA LYS A 10 3.08 5.86 -14.17
C LYS A 10 2.14 5.24 -15.18
N LEU A 11 1.54 4.11 -14.85
CA LEU A 11 0.59 3.42 -15.74
C LEU A 11 -0.71 4.20 -15.90
N ASN A 12 -1.11 4.95 -14.89
CA ASN A 12 -2.41 5.62 -14.84
C ASN A 12 -2.25 7.13 -14.94
N GLU A 13 -2.89 7.72 -15.94
CA GLU A 13 -2.99 9.18 -16.04
C GLU A 13 -4.12 9.66 -15.12
N PHE A 14 -3.82 10.57 -14.21
CA PHE A 14 -4.81 11.17 -13.34
C PHE A 14 -4.40 12.58 -12.95
N SER A 15 -5.39 13.39 -12.59
CA SER A 15 -5.17 14.72 -12.04
C SER A 15 -5.58 14.77 -10.58
N LEU A 16 -4.96 15.63 -9.80
CA LEU A 16 -5.32 15.85 -8.40
C LEU A 16 -6.22 17.07 -8.24
N PRO A 17 -7.19 17.05 -7.35
CA PRO A 17 -7.55 15.90 -6.49
C PRO A 17 -8.26 14.79 -7.25
N ILE A 18 -8.07 13.55 -6.83
CA ILE A 18 -8.71 12.38 -7.45
C ILE A 18 -10.22 12.42 -7.28
N THR A 19 -10.68 12.91 -6.13
CA THR A 19 -12.10 13.14 -5.84
C THR A 19 -12.29 14.57 -5.33
N ASN A 20 -13.45 15.17 -5.63
CA ASN A 20 -13.76 16.56 -5.28
C ASN A 20 -14.63 16.69 -4.03
N SER A 21 -15.15 15.60 -3.49
CA SER A 21 -16.05 15.65 -2.34
C SER A 21 -16.01 14.35 -1.54
N ALA A 22 -16.48 14.41 -0.28
CA ALA A 22 -16.62 13.22 0.54
C ALA A 22 -17.62 12.22 -0.07
N HIS A 23 -18.63 12.70 -0.77
CA HIS A 23 -19.60 11.84 -1.45
C HIS A 23 -18.93 11.03 -2.57
N GLN A 24 -18.10 11.66 -3.39
CA GLN A 24 -17.34 10.97 -4.45
C GLN A 24 -16.38 9.94 -3.87
N TRP A 25 -15.72 10.28 -2.77
CA TRP A 25 -14.83 9.34 -2.07
C TRP A 25 -15.58 8.11 -1.56
N THR A 26 -16.74 8.30 -0.96
CA THR A 26 -17.58 7.21 -0.45
C THR A 26 -18.04 6.29 -1.60
N ALA A 27 -18.47 6.88 -2.72
CA ALA A 27 -18.87 6.13 -3.91
C ALA A 27 -17.68 5.32 -4.49
N PHE A 28 -16.51 5.93 -4.55
CA PHE A 28 -15.29 5.27 -5.02
C PHE A 28 -14.94 4.06 -4.14
N LEU A 29 -14.98 4.20 -2.83
CA LEU A 29 -14.70 3.10 -1.90
C LEU A 29 -15.71 1.95 -2.06
N LYS A 30 -16.98 2.28 -2.25
CA LYS A 30 -18.03 1.29 -2.47
C LYS A 30 -17.75 0.47 -3.73
N ASP A 31 -17.41 1.14 -4.83
CA ASP A 31 -17.10 0.50 -6.09
C ASP A 31 -15.83 -0.36 -6.00
N ALA A 32 -14.80 0.13 -5.29
CA ALA A 32 -13.56 -0.60 -5.08
C ALA A 32 -13.79 -1.89 -4.27
N LYS A 33 -14.58 -1.83 -3.21
CA LYS A 33 -14.94 -3.00 -2.42
C LYS A 33 -15.65 -4.05 -3.25
N LYS A 34 -16.60 -3.63 -4.07
CA LYS A 34 -17.35 -4.50 -4.96
C LYS A 34 -16.44 -5.16 -6.00
N ALA A 35 -15.55 -4.39 -6.62
CA ALA A 35 -14.61 -4.90 -7.61
C ALA A 35 -13.64 -5.93 -7.02
N LEU A 36 -13.24 -5.77 -5.76
CA LEU A 36 -12.35 -6.69 -5.07
C LEU A 36 -13.08 -7.88 -4.41
N GLY A 37 -14.40 -7.91 -4.46
CA GLY A 37 -15.19 -8.98 -3.87
C GLY A 37 -15.27 -8.95 -2.35
N HIS A 38 -15.05 -7.80 -1.73
CA HIS A 38 -15.10 -7.62 -0.28
C HIS A 38 -16.34 -6.86 0.15
N ASP A 39 -17.13 -7.43 1.05
CA ASP A 39 -18.29 -6.75 1.62
C ASP A 39 -17.89 -5.67 2.63
N LYS A 40 -16.80 -5.92 3.35
CA LYS A 40 -16.27 -5.01 4.35
C LYS A 40 -14.81 -4.73 4.09
N TRP A 41 -14.44 -3.45 4.21
CA TRP A 41 -13.05 -3.01 4.09
C TRP A 41 -12.47 -2.87 5.50
N PRO A 42 -11.40 -3.61 5.86
CA PRO A 42 -10.79 -3.46 7.18
C PRO A 42 -10.31 -2.02 7.39
N HIS A 43 -10.51 -1.49 8.60
CA HIS A 43 -10.07 -0.14 8.95
C HIS A 43 -8.56 0.02 8.73
N ASP A 44 -8.15 1.07 8.03
CA ASP A 44 -6.75 1.38 7.72
C ASP A 44 -5.95 0.23 7.07
N CYS A 45 -6.62 -0.66 6.34
CA CYS A 45 -5.95 -1.85 5.79
C CYS A 45 -4.76 -1.52 4.88
N LEU A 46 -4.83 -0.43 4.10
CA LEU A 46 -3.72 -0.01 3.23
C LEU A 46 -2.52 0.45 4.04
N ARG A 47 -2.74 1.22 5.09
CA ARG A 47 -1.69 1.69 5.99
C ARG A 47 -1.07 0.55 6.77
N HIS A 48 -1.89 -0.36 7.29
CA HIS A 48 -1.42 -1.56 7.98
C HIS A 48 -0.58 -2.45 7.07
N SER A 49 -1.02 -2.65 5.83
CA SER A 49 -0.28 -3.42 4.84
C SER A 49 1.07 -2.78 4.55
N TYR A 50 1.10 -1.49 4.27
CA TYR A 50 2.35 -0.77 4.03
C TYR A 50 3.32 -0.92 5.21
N CYS A 51 2.87 -0.65 6.43
CA CYS A 51 3.71 -0.74 7.62
C CYS A 51 4.31 -2.13 7.80
N SER A 52 3.49 -3.17 7.63
CA SER A 52 3.92 -4.56 7.78
C SER A 52 5.01 -4.94 6.79
N TYR A 53 4.78 -4.66 5.51
CA TYR A 53 5.72 -5.02 4.45
C TYR A 53 6.96 -4.13 4.43
N ALA A 54 6.80 -2.83 4.69
CA ALA A 54 7.91 -1.89 4.71
C ALA A 54 8.86 -2.14 5.89
N LEU A 55 8.33 -2.49 7.05
CA LEU A 55 9.15 -2.79 8.21
C LEU A 55 10.06 -3.99 7.96
N ARG A 56 9.57 -5.00 7.25
CA ARG A 56 10.38 -6.15 6.86
C ARG A 56 11.42 -5.79 5.79
N LYS A 57 11.04 -4.98 4.80
CA LYS A 57 11.95 -4.60 3.73
C LYS A 57 13.08 -3.70 4.19
N TYR A 58 12.74 -2.63 4.92
CA TYR A 58 13.72 -1.60 5.26
C TYR A 58 14.45 -1.87 6.56
N GLU A 59 13.89 -2.70 7.42
CA GLU A 59 14.44 -3.03 8.75
C GLU A 59 14.76 -1.78 9.59
N SER A 60 14.02 -0.68 9.32
CA SER A 60 14.18 0.60 9.99
C SER A 60 12.82 1.14 10.41
N ALA A 61 12.50 0.98 11.70
CA ALA A 61 11.24 1.46 12.25
C ALA A 61 11.11 2.99 12.16
N GLY A 62 12.21 3.73 12.32
CA GLY A 62 12.20 5.19 12.21
C GLY A 62 11.78 5.67 10.82
N LYS A 63 12.31 5.07 9.76
CA LYS A 63 11.98 5.42 8.40
C LYS A 63 10.53 5.09 8.07
N VAL A 64 10.06 3.92 8.45
CA VAL A 64 8.68 3.48 8.22
C VAL A 64 7.71 4.35 9.03
N ALA A 65 8.03 4.65 10.28
CA ALA A 65 7.21 5.51 11.14
C ALA A 65 7.04 6.90 10.53
N MET A 66 8.11 7.50 10.02
CA MET A 66 8.06 8.80 9.37
C MET A 66 7.14 8.78 8.14
N ASN A 67 7.29 7.78 7.28
CA ASN A 67 6.51 7.67 6.05
C ASN A 67 5.03 7.37 6.32
N ALA A 68 4.74 6.60 7.35
CA ALA A 68 3.36 6.17 7.67
C ALA A 68 2.66 7.07 8.69
N GLY A 69 3.38 8.00 9.33
CA GLY A 69 2.81 8.85 10.37
C GLY A 69 2.55 8.13 11.69
N HIS A 70 3.32 7.08 12.00
CA HIS A 70 3.27 6.36 13.28
C HIS A 70 4.50 6.64 14.12
N SER A 71 4.45 6.32 15.41
CA SER A 71 5.63 6.25 16.25
C SER A 71 6.36 4.92 16.06
N GLU A 72 7.67 4.88 16.33
CA GLU A 72 8.43 3.63 16.26
C GLU A 72 7.90 2.57 17.21
N GLY A 73 7.49 2.96 18.43
CA GLY A 73 6.92 2.04 19.40
C GLY A 73 5.64 1.36 18.89
N THR A 74 4.80 2.11 18.20
CA THR A 74 3.58 1.57 17.58
C THR A 74 3.93 0.51 16.54
N LEU A 75 4.96 0.77 15.70
CA LEU A 75 5.40 -0.18 14.68
C LEU A 75 5.90 -1.48 15.30
N TYR A 76 6.76 -1.39 16.28
CA TYR A 76 7.29 -2.59 16.94
C TYR A 76 6.20 -3.41 17.63
N LYS A 77 5.25 -2.74 18.26
CA LYS A 77 4.17 -3.41 18.98
C LYS A 77 3.21 -4.15 18.05
N HIS A 78 2.85 -3.55 16.91
CA HIS A 78 1.76 -4.03 16.08
C HIS A 78 2.21 -4.72 14.78
N TYR A 79 3.40 -4.42 14.26
CA TYR A 79 3.76 -4.82 12.89
C TYR A 79 5.02 -5.69 12.77
N LEU A 80 5.87 -5.74 13.80
CA LEU A 80 7.18 -6.40 13.69
C LEU A 80 7.11 -7.87 13.21
N LYS A 81 6.08 -8.59 13.62
CA LYS A 81 5.90 -10.01 13.27
C LYS A 81 4.67 -10.26 12.40
N ALA A 82 4.11 -9.20 11.81
CA ALA A 82 2.86 -9.33 11.05
C ALA A 82 3.03 -10.13 9.76
N VAL A 83 4.20 -10.03 9.11
CA VAL A 83 4.48 -10.73 7.85
C VAL A 83 5.87 -11.35 7.89
N THR A 84 6.06 -12.42 7.11
CA THR A 84 7.37 -13.05 6.94
C THR A 84 8.21 -12.29 5.91
N LYS A 85 9.50 -12.55 5.90
CA LYS A 85 10.41 -11.95 4.91
C LYS A 85 10.04 -12.35 3.48
N ALA A 86 9.66 -13.61 3.28
CA ALA A 86 9.23 -14.11 1.97
C ALA A 86 7.95 -13.41 1.47
N GLU A 87 6.99 -13.22 2.35
CA GLU A 87 5.76 -12.48 2.04
C GLU A 87 6.06 -11.03 1.66
N ALA A 88 6.97 -10.37 2.37
CA ALA A 88 7.38 -9.01 2.06
C ALA A 88 8.07 -8.93 0.70
N GLU A 89 8.97 -9.85 0.39
CA GLU A 89 9.63 -9.91 -0.92
C GLU A 89 8.62 -10.05 -2.04
N ALA A 90 7.63 -10.91 -1.88
CA ALA A 90 6.56 -11.09 -2.86
C ALA A 90 5.75 -9.80 -3.07
N PHE A 91 5.42 -9.11 -1.98
CA PHE A 91 4.68 -7.84 -2.04
C PHE A 91 5.42 -6.78 -2.86
N TRP A 92 6.71 -6.60 -2.62
CA TRP A 92 7.49 -5.57 -3.32
C TRP A 92 7.79 -5.90 -4.77
N LYS A 93 7.50 -7.12 -5.21
CA LYS A 93 7.62 -7.55 -6.62
C LYS A 93 6.31 -7.45 -7.40
N ILE A 94 5.24 -6.90 -6.81
CA ILE A 94 3.97 -6.70 -7.51
C ILE A 94 4.09 -5.46 -8.41
N PHE A 95 4.28 -5.70 -9.71
CA PHE A 95 4.38 -4.66 -10.73
C PHE A 95 3.24 -4.79 -11.74
N PRO A 96 2.89 -3.70 -12.45
CA PRO A 96 1.96 -3.81 -13.56
C PRO A 96 2.48 -4.78 -14.63
N GLU A 97 1.60 -5.51 -15.27
CA GLU A 97 1.98 -6.48 -16.29
C GLU A 97 2.79 -5.85 -17.42
N GLU A 98 2.44 -4.64 -17.83
CA GLU A 98 3.14 -3.89 -18.87
C GLU A 98 4.60 -3.61 -18.49
N THR A 99 4.86 -3.29 -17.23
CA THR A 99 6.21 -3.07 -16.72
C THR A 99 7.04 -4.35 -16.78
N LEU A 100 6.44 -5.48 -16.40
CA LEU A 100 7.12 -6.78 -16.43
C LEU A 100 7.44 -7.21 -17.87
N LYS A 101 6.53 -6.97 -18.81
CA LYS A 101 6.74 -7.24 -20.22
C LYS A 101 7.85 -6.39 -20.82
N ALA A 102 7.93 -5.12 -20.44
CA ALA A 102 8.99 -4.21 -20.92
C ALA A 102 10.36 -4.59 -20.37
N ALA A 103 10.45 -5.19 -19.19
CA ALA A 103 11.70 -5.63 -18.57
C ALA A 103 12.17 -6.99 -19.09
N ALA A 104 11.28 -7.76 -19.68
CA ALA A 104 11.61 -9.04 -20.27
C ALA A 104 12.16 -8.85 -21.71
#